data_14868d2412e63f5cfb98dcf1a0130a85
#
_entry.id   14868d2412e63f5cfb98dcf1a0130a85
#
_cell.length_a   1.000
_cell.length_b   1.000
_cell.length_c   1.000
_cell.angle_alpha   90.00
_cell.angle_beta   90.00
_cell.angle_gamma   90.00
#
_symmetry.space_group_name_H-M   'P 1'
#
loop_
_entity.id
_entity.type
_entity.pdbx_description
1 polymer ?
#
loop_
_entity_poly.entity_id
_entity_poly.type
_entity_poly.pdbx_seq_one_letter_code
_entity_poly.pdbx_strand_id
1 'polypeptide(L)'
;YALDSTTIDLCLSLFDWAPFRSTKAAIKLHTLLDLRGAIPAFIHISDGKLHDVNVLDMLRFEAGAFYVMDRGYVDFSRLYALHQAGAFFVTRAKAPMSARRVYSAAVDRSTGVVCDQQVMLNGYYSARKYPEHLRRIRFKDTESGKTLVFLTNNTVLPALTICALYKSRWQIELFFKWIKQHLRIKHFLGTSENAVKTQVWC
;
A
#
# COMPACT_ATOMS: atom_id res chain seq x y z
N TYR A 1 4.11 -4.43 -8.30
CA TYR A 1 4.78 -3.78 -7.17
C TYR A 1 3.95 -3.88 -5.90
N ALA A 2 4.61 -3.96 -4.74
CA ALA A 2 3.99 -3.74 -3.43
C ALA A 2 4.50 -2.42 -2.85
N LEU A 3 3.59 -1.57 -2.35
CA LEU A 3 3.92 -0.32 -1.67
C LEU A 3 3.53 -0.43 -0.20
N ASP A 4 4.50 -0.19 0.68
CA ASP A 4 4.27 -0.14 2.13
C ASP A 4 5.36 0.69 2.82
N SER A 5 5.20 0.93 4.12
CA SER A 5 6.18 1.63 4.94
C SER A 5 6.48 0.88 6.22
N THR A 6 7.66 1.09 6.75
CA THR A 6 8.03 0.61 8.07
C THR A 6 8.70 1.70 8.89
N THR A 7 8.41 1.74 10.18
CA THR A 7 9.02 2.68 11.12
C THR A 7 10.25 2.05 11.76
N ILE A 8 11.30 2.85 11.87
CA ILE A 8 12.54 2.51 12.56
C ILE A 8 12.67 3.49 13.72
N ASP A 9 12.57 2.98 14.94
CA ASP A 9 12.69 3.77 16.16
C ASP A 9 14.15 4.20 16.39
N LEU A 10 14.33 5.47 16.76
CA LEU A 10 15.60 6.10 17.05
C LEU A 10 15.58 6.65 18.48
N CYS A 11 16.78 6.82 19.07
CA CYS A 11 16.93 7.48 20.37
C CYS A 11 16.81 9.01 20.20
N LEU A 12 15.82 9.64 20.83
CA LEU A 12 15.54 11.07 20.65
C LEU A 12 16.74 11.95 21.05
N SER A 13 17.47 11.58 22.09
CA SER A 13 18.64 12.36 22.54
C SER A 13 19.83 12.35 21.57
N LEU A 14 19.87 11.39 20.63
CA LEU A 14 20.92 11.25 19.62
C LEU A 14 20.46 11.70 18.24
N PHE A 15 19.13 11.73 17.99
CA PHE A 15 18.52 12.00 16.67
C PHE A 15 17.43 13.06 16.80
N ASP A 16 17.78 14.25 17.25
CA ASP A 16 16.89 15.38 17.49
C ASP A 16 16.20 15.91 16.23
N TRP A 17 16.81 15.69 15.06
CA TRP A 17 16.28 16.06 13.75
C TRP A 17 15.09 15.19 13.29
N ALA A 18 14.86 14.01 13.93
CA ALA A 18 13.79 13.05 13.53
C ALA A 18 12.69 12.90 14.62
N PRO A 19 12.12 13.97 15.16
CA PRO A 19 11.13 13.88 16.22
C PRO A 19 9.84 13.21 15.71
N PHE A 20 9.42 12.13 16.37
CA PHE A 20 8.19 11.40 16.01
C PHE A 20 7.07 11.61 17.05
N ARG A 21 7.40 11.52 18.32
CA ARG A 21 6.52 11.80 19.48
C ARG A 21 7.30 12.61 20.52
N SER A 22 6.62 13.09 21.56
CA SER A 22 7.27 13.87 22.63
C SER A 22 8.51 13.19 23.23
N THR A 23 8.58 11.87 23.22
CA THR A 23 9.64 11.07 23.85
C THR A 23 10.39 10.14 22.89
N LYS A 24 10.09 10.21 21.57
CA LYS A 24 10.67 9.27 20.59
C LYS A 24 11.06 9.99 19.29
N ALA A 25 12.20 9.59 18.76
CA ALA A 25 12.57 9.85 17.37
C ALA A 25 12.30 8.61 16.51
N ALA A 26 11.97 8.79 15.25
CA ALA A 26 11.81 7.69 14.31
C ALA A 26 11.95 8.19 12.88
N ILE A 27 12.44 7.31 12.02
CA ILE A 27 12.35 7.47 10.56
C ILE A 27 11.35 6.47 10.00
N LYS A 28 10.76 6.82 8.86
CA LYS A 28 9.95 5.92 8.04
C LYS A 28 10.69 5.56 6.77
N LEU A 29 10.72 4.29 6.48
CA LEU A 29 11.21 3.74 5.24
C LEU A 29 10.01 3.37 4.37
N HIS A 30 9.70 4.20 3.36
CA HIS A 30 8.66 3.94 2.38
C HIS A 30 9.28 3.21 1.20
N THR A 31 8.76 2.05 0.86
CA THR A 31 9.35 1.18 -0.16
C THR A 31 8.32 0.75 -1.18
N LEU A 32 8.69 0.86 -2.46
CA LEU A 32 8.03 0.20 -3.57
C LEU A 32 8.85 -1.03 -3.95
N LEU A 33 8.33 -2.21 -3.67
CA LEU A 33 9.02 -3.48 -3.91
C LEU A 33 8.55 -4.09 -5.23
N ASP A 34 9.48 -4.43 -6.13
CA ASP A 34 9.16 -5.28 -7.28
C ASP A 34 8.98 -6.73 -6.80
N LEU A 35 7.77 -7.23 -6.92
CA LEU A 35 7.39 -8.55 -6.42
C LEU A 35 7.98 -9.72 -7.25
N ARG A 36 8.51 -9.46 -8.44
CA ARG A 36 9.12 -10.49 -9.30
C ARG A 36 10.45 -10.98 -8.76
N GLY A 37 11.22 -10.09 -8.11
CA GLY A 37 12.53 -10.41 -7.56
C GLY A 37 12.74 -9.97 -6.13
N ALA A 38 11.68 -9.46 -5.46
CA ALA A 38 11.75 -8.85 -4.12
C ALA A 38 12.81 -7.74 -4.03
N ILE A 39 12.98 -6.96 -5.11
CA ILE A 39 13.97 -5.88 -5.23
C ILE A 39 13.28 -4.53 -5.03
N PRO A 40 13.78 -3.64 -4.17
CA PRO A 40 13.25 -2.29 -4.05
C PRO A 40 13.43 -1.51 -5.36
N ALA A 41 12.31 -1.09 -5.97
CA ALA A 41 12.30 -0.21 -7.13
C ALA A 41 12.34 1.28 -6.72
N PHE A 42 11.87 1.59 -5.49
CA PHE A 42 11.91 2.93 -4.93
C PHE A 42 11.99 2.82 -3.41
N ILE A 43 12.81 3.68 -2.81
CA ILE A 43 12.89 3.86 -1.36
C ILE A 43 12.91 5.36 -1.06
N HIS A 44 12.05 5.78 -0.13
CA HIS A 44 12.07 7.14 0.42
C HIS A 44 12.16 7.06 1.94
N ILE A 45 13.12 7.79 2.50
CA ILE A 45 13.33 7.88 3.94
C ILE A 45 12.81 9.25 4.38
N SER A 46 11.83 9.23 5.27
CA SER A 46 11.25 10.44 5.85
C SER A 46 11.35 10.42 7.38
N ASP A 47 11.03 11.54 8.00
CA ASP A 47 10.70 11.54 9.42
C ASP A 47 9.46 10.68 9.70
N GLY A 48 9.24 10.34 10.97
CA GLY A 48 8.11 9.51 11.38
C GLY A 48 6.74 10.14 11.17
N LYS A 49 6.65 11.44 10.85
CA LYS A 49 5.40 12.21 10.73
C LYS A 49 4.78 12.15 9.34
N LEU A 50 5.55 11.87 8.29
CA LEU A 50 5.03 11.81 6.93
C LEU A 50 3.93 10.73 6.85
N HIS A 51 2.74 11.14 6.39
CA HIS A 51 1.66 10.18 6.13
C HIS A 51 2.00 9.31 4.91
N ASP A 52 1.84 7.99 5.06
CA ASP A 52 2.21 6.99 4.05
C ASP A 52 1.59 7.28 2.67
N VAL A 53 0.33 7.73 2.64
CA VAL A 53 -0.38 8.04 1.41
C VAL A 53 0.27 9.15 0.57
N ASN A 54 1.03 10.06 1.19
CA ASN A 54 1.68 11.17 0.48
C ASN A 54 2.84 10.69 -0.42
N VAL A 55 3.36 9.50 -0.16
CA VAL A 55 4.41 8.91 -1.00
C VAL A 55 3.91 8.59 -2.41
N LEU A 56 2.60 8.38 -2.59
CA LEU A 56 2.02 8.20 -3.92
C LEU A 56 2.27 9.40 -4.84
N ASP A 57 2.41 10.61 -4.30
CA ASP A 57 2.71 11.83 -5.08
C ASP A 57 4.17 11.88 -5.60
N MET A 58 5.05 11.05 -5.03
CA MET A 58 6.46 10.95 -5.43
C MET A 58 6.72 9.86 -6.47
N LEU A 59 5.75 8.96 -6.68
CA LEU A 59 5.89 7.84 -7.58
C LEU A 59 5.55 8.22 -9.02
N ARG A 60 6.34 7.71 -9.95
CA ARG A 60 5.98 7.69 -11.38
C ARG A 60 5.34 6.34 -11.68
N PHE A 61 4.05 6.36 -11.98
CA PHE A 61 3.32 5.13 -12.27
C PHE A 61 3.63 4.62 -13.67
N GLU A 62 3.88 3.33 -13.78
CA GLU A 62 4.14 2.63 -15.04
C GLU A 62 2.81 2.10 -15.60
N ALA A 63 2.48 2.45 -16.84
CA ALA A 63 1.29 1.94 -17.49
C ALA A 63 1.32 0.41 -17.57
N GLY A 64 0.20 -0.24 -17.29
CA GLY A 64 0.07 -1.70 -17.23
C GLY A 64 0.58 -2.36 -15.95
N ALA A 65 1.33 -1.65 -15.10
CA ALA A 65 1.80 -2.20 -13.84
C ALA A 65 0.71 -2.25 -12.77
N PHE A 66 0.82 -3.24 -11.86
CA PHE A 66 -0.05 -3.40 -10.70
C PHE A 66 0.65 -2.88 -9.44
N TYR A 67 -0.03 -2.00 -8.71
CA TYR A 67 0.39 -1.47 -7.42
C TYR A 67 -0.49 -2.03 -6.31
N VAL A 68 0.08 -2.89 -5.48
CA VAL A 68 -0.60 -3.53 -4.36
C VAL A 68 -0.25 -2.76 -3.08
N MET A 69 -1.25 -2.31 -2.35
CA MET A 69 -1.04 -1.47 -1.18
C MET A 69 -2.11 -1.69 -0.10
N ASP A 70 -1.79 -1.35 1.15
CA ASP A 70 -2.75 -1.45 2.25
C ASP A 70 -3.82 -0.35 2.16
N ARG A 71 -4.89 -0.51 2.93
CA ARG A 71 -5.98 0.47 3.05
C ARG A 71 -5.52 1.85 3.53
N GLY A 72 -4.36 1.96 4.16
CA GLY A 72 -3.74 3.23 4.55
C GLY A 72 -3.52 4.15 3.36
N TYR A 73 -3.24 3.59 2.20
CA TYR A 73 -2.99 4.31 0.95
C TYR A 73 -4.26 4.69 0.16
N VAL A 74 -5.46 4.39 0.68
CA VAL A 74 -6.71 4.75 -0.01
C VAL A 74 -6.96 6.25 0.08
N ASP A 75 -6.61 6.94 -0.99
CA ASP A 75 -6.99 8.30 -1.32
C ASP A 75 -7.49 8.32 -2.77
N PHE A 76 -8.75 8.67 -2.97
CA PHE A 76 -9.40 8.54 -4.27
C PHE A 76 -8.82 9.46 -5.35
N SER A 77 -8.28 10.63 -4.99
CA SER A 77 -7.61 11.50 -5.97
C SER A 77 -6.33 10.86 -6.48
N ARG A 78 -5.51 10.30 -5.59
CA ARG A 78 -4.25 9.64 -5.93
C ARG A 78 -4.47 8.32 -6.67
N LEU A 79 -5.49 7.54 -6.26
CA LEU A 79 -5.89 6.32 -6.98
C LEU A 79 -6.40 6.65 -8.40
N TYR A 80 -7.05 7.80 -8.57
CA TYR A 80 -7.48 8.25 -9.90
C TYR A 80 -6.29 8.70 -10.76
N ALA A 81 -5.32 9.41 -10.19
CA ALA A 81 -4.09 9.76 -10.90
C ALA A 81 -3.31 8.51 -11.37
N LEU A 82 -3.25 7.46 -10.52
CA LEU A 82 -2.69 6.16 -10.90
C LEU A 82 -3.48 5.51 -12.05
N HIS A 83 -4.80 5.54 -12.00
CA HIS A 83 -5.67 5.05 -13.06
C HIS A 83 -5.44 5.80 -14.37
N GLN A 84 -5.38 7.13 -14.33
CA GLN A 84 -5.13 7.96 -15.51
C GLN A 84 -3.74 7.74 -16.12
N ALA A 85 -2.75 7.33 -15.32
CA ALA A 85 -1.45 6.90 -15.81
C ALA A 85 -1.47 5.52 -16.51
N GLY A 86 -2.63 4.89 -16.63
CA GLY A 86 -2.78 3.55 -17.23
C GLY A 86 -2.31 2.41 -16.34
N ALA A 87 -2.07 2.67 -15.06
CA ALA A 87 -1.67 1.66 -14.08
C ALA A 87 -2.88 1.07 -13.35
N PHE A 88 -2.66 -0.08 -12.71
CA PHE A 88 -3.67 -0.77 -11.92
C PHE A 88 -3.30 -0.77 -10.45
N PHE A 89 -4.29 -0.72 -9.58
CA PHE A 89 -4.11 -0.89 -8.16
C PHE A 89 -4.95 -2.02 -7.59
N VAL A 90 -4.47 -2.62 -6.51
CA VAL A 90 -5.23 -3.52 -5.66
C VAL A 90 -5.02 -3.10 -4.21
N THR A 91 -6.10 -2.75 -3.53
CA THR A 91 -6.06 -2.34 -2.12
C THR A 91 -7.25 -2.90 -1.35
N ARG A 92 -7.22 -2.81 -0.02
CA ARG A 92 -8.40 -3.08 0.81
C ARG A 92 -9.28 -1.85 0.89
N ALA A 93 -10.59 -2.03 0.77
CA ALA A 93 -11.54 -0.94 0.97
C ALA A 93 -11.49 -0.43 2.42
N LYS A 94 -11.63 0.89 2.59
CA LYS A 94 -11.94 1.50 3.89
C LYS A 94 -13.45 1.38 4.16
N ALA A 95 -13.82 1.07 5.37
CA ALA A 95 -15.21 1.09 5.82
C ALA A 95 -15.47 2.34 6.70
N PRO A 96 -16.61 3.00 6.56
CA PRO A 96 -17.63 2.82 5.53
C PRO A 96 -17.21 3.44 4.19
N MET A 97 -17.49 2.75 3.08
CA MET A 97 -17.33 3.29 1.73
C MET A 97 -18.70 3.51 1.09
N SER A 98 -19.04 4.77 0.82
CA SER A 98 -20.29 5.13 0.15
C SER A 98 -20.16 4.89 -1.35
N ALA A 99 -20.78 3.80 -1.83
CA ALA A 99 -20.75 3.44 -3.24
C ALA A 99 -22.02 2.68 -3.64
N ARG A 100 -22.57 3.00 -4.82
CA ARG A 100 -23.66 2.25 -5.42
C ARG A 100 -23.12 1.14 -6.29
N ARG A 101 -23.76 -0.01 -6.26
CA ARG A 101 -23.49 -1.11 -7.18
C ARG A 101 -24.06 -0.79 -8.57
N VAL A 102 -23.23 -0.96 -9.59
CA VAL A 102 -23.61 -0.80 -10.99
C VAL A 102 -23.84 -2.16 -11.63
N TYR A 103 -22.96 -3.12 -11.37
CA TYR A 103 -23.02 -4.47 -11.93
C TYR A 103 -22.54 -5.49 -10.90
N SER A 104 -23.00 -6.72 -11.00
CA SER A 104 -22.55 -7.85 -10.20
C SER A 104 -22.32 -9.05 -11.11
N ALA A 105 -21.07 -9.52 -11.17
CA ALA A 105 -20.72 -10.72 -11.89
C ALA A 105 -21.20 -11.98 -11.12
N ALA A 106 -21.45 -13.06 -11.86
CA ALA A 106 -21.63 -14.36 -11.26
C ALA A 106 -20.32 -14.83 -10.63
N VAL A 107 -20.39 -15.44 -9.44
CA VAL A 107 -19.22 -15.92 -8.70
C VAL A 107 -19.45 -17.36 -8.23
N ASP A 108 -18.39 -18.15 -8.27
CA ASP A 108 -18.34 -19.43 -7.59
C ASP A 108 -17.91 -19.22 -6.13
N ARG A 109 -18.86 -19.36 -5.22
CA ARG A 109 -18.63 -19.16 -3.78
C ARG A 109 -17.75 -20.24 -3.15
N SER A 110 -17.62 -21.40 -3.78
CA SER A 110 -16.73 -22.47 -3.29
C SER A 110 -15.27 -22.03 -3.28
N THR A 111 -14.91 -21.06 -4.14
CA THR A 111 -13.56 -20.47 -4.24
C THR A 111 -13.24 -19.47 -3.13
N GLY A 112 -14.21 -19.13 -2.29
CA GLY A 112 -14.10 -18.06 -1.29
C GLY A 112 -14.54 -16.68 -1.80
N VAL A 113 -14.76 -16.49 -3.11
CA VAL A 113 -15.28 -15.22 -3.66
C VAL A 113 -16.76 -15.09 -3.32
N VAL A 114 -17.10 -14.15 -2.45
CA VAL A 114 -18.49 -13.92 -1.98
C VAL A 114 -19.26 -13.06 -2.97
N CYS A 115 -18.63 -12.02 -3.52
CA CYS A 115 -19.17 -11.21 -4.60
C CYS A 115 -18.06 -10.50 -5.38
N ASP A 116 -18.36 -10.20 -6.64
CA ASP A 116 -17.54 -9.45 -7.57
C ASP A 116 -18.43 -8.41 -8.26
N GLN A 117 -18.17 -7.14 -8.00
CA GLN A 117 -19.08 -6.05 -8.33
C GLN A 117 -18.36 -4.86 -8.92
N GLN A 118 -18.94 -4.26 -9.94
CA GLN A 118 -18.59 -2.90 -10.33
C GLN A 118 -19.42 -1.91 -9.51
N VAL A 119 -18.76 -0.89 -9.00
CA VAL A 119 -19.34 0.13 -8.14
C VAL A 119 -18.94 1.52 -8.60
N MET A 120 -19.79 2.51 -8.35
CA MET A 120 -19.47 3.92 -8.45
C MET A 120 -19.51 4.54 -7.06
N LEU A 121 -18.54 5.39 -6.76
CA LEU A 121 -18.58 6.18 -5.54
C LEU A 121 -19.73 7.18 -5.62
N ASN A 122 -20.54 7.29 -4.56
CA ASN A 122 -21.68 8.20 -4.51
C ASN A 122 -21.59 9.26 -3.39
N GLY A 123 -20.54 9.24 -2.59
CA GLY A 123 -20.25 10.32 -1.67
C GLY A 123 -19.83 11.58 -2.43
N TYR A 124 -20.38 12.76 -2.06
CA TYR A 124 -20.16 14.01 -2.77
C TYR A 124 -18.69 14.30 -3.11
N TYR A 125 -17.79 14.17 -2.14
CA TYR A 125 -16.35 14.39 -2.35
C TYR A 125 -15.64 13.22 -3.04
N SER A 126 -15.99 11.98 -2.70
CA SER A 126 -15.32 10.80 -3.23
C SER A 126 -15.66 10.55 -4.69
N ALA A 127 -16.92 10.78 -5.11
CA ALA A 127 -17.34 10.65 -6.51
C ALA A 127 -16.63 11.66 -7.44
N ARG A 128 -16.36 12.88 -6.95
CA ARG A 128 -15.62 13.90 -7.72
C ARG A 128 -14.12 13.56 -7.82
N LYS A 129 -13.55 12.92 -6.79
CA LYS A 129 -12.14 12.51 -6.76
C LYS A 129 -11.86 11.28 -7.61
N TYR A 130 -12.84 10.40 -7.76
CA TYR A 130 -12.76 9.20 -8.60
C TYR A 130 -14.08 9.01 -9.32
N PRO A 131 -14.27 9.60 -10.53
CA PRO A 131 -15.53 9.57 -11.27
C PRO A 131 -15.77 8.25 -12.03
N GLU A 132 -14.76 7.40 -12.15
CA GLU A 132 -14.80 6.16 -12.90
C GLU A 132 -15.34 4.99 -12.06
N HIS A 133 -15.67 3.89 -12.74
CA HIS A 133 -16.04 2.66 -12.09
C HIS A 133 -14.85 2.04 -11.34
N LEU A 134 -15.16 1.50 -10.17
CA LEU A 134 -14.26 0.68 -9.38
C LEU A 134 -14.80 -0.75 -9.32
N ARG A 135 -13.94 -1.72 -9.21
CA ARG A 135 -14.31 -3.11 -8.94
C ARG A 135 -14.11 -3.40 -7.46
N ARG A 136 -15.14 -3.94 -6.84
CA ARG A 136 -15.18 -4.36 -5.45
C ARG A 136 -15.33 -5.87 -5.38
N ILE A 137 -14.35 -6.56 -4.80
CA ILE A 137 -14.37 -8.00 -4.62
C ILE A 137 -14.42 -8.30 -3.12
N ARG A 138 -15.43 -9.05 -2.68
CA ARG A 138 -15.53 -9.55 -1.31
C ARG A 138 -15.09 -11.00 -1.30
N PHE A 139 -14.07 -11.30 -0.51
CA PHE A 139 -13.42 -12.60 -0.44
C PHE A 139 -13.39 -13.09 1.00
N LYS A 140 -13.82 -14.32 1.23
CA LYS A 140 -13.67 -15.02 2.51
C LYS A 140 -12.42 -15.89 2.39
N ASP A 141 -11.38 -15.48 3.10
CA ASP A 141 -10.13 -16.24 3.13
C ASP A 141 -10.32 -17.52 3.94
N THR A 142 -10.12 -18.65 3.30
CA THR A 142 -10.35 -19.98 3.89
C THR A 142 -9.32 -20.32 4.96
N GLU A 143 -8.10 -19.79 4.86
CA GLU A 143 -7.02 -20.05 5.81
C GLU A 143 -7.21 -19.27 7.12
N SER A 144 -7.53 -17.98 7.01
CA SER A 144 -7.68 -17.12 8.19
C SER A 144 -9.12 -16.97 8.67
N GLY A 145 -10.11 -17.45 7.89
CA GLY A 145 -11.54 -17.26 8.13
C GLY A 145 -12.04 -15.81 7.99
N LYS A 146 -11.15 -14.87 7.67
CA LYS A 146 -11.47 -13.44 7.60
C LYS A 146 -12.12 -13.08 6.27
N THR A 147 -13.10 -12.18 6.33
CA THR A 147 -13.67 -11.58 5.13
C THR A 147 -12.92 -10.31 4.78
N LEU A 148 -12.38 -10.25 3.58
CA LEU A 148 -11.65 -9.11 3.02
C LEU A 148 -12.49 -8.47 1.91
N VAL A 149 -12.39 -7.15 1.77
CA VAL A 149 -13.01 -6.42 0.68
C VAL A 149 -11.89 -5.71 -0.08
N PHE A 150 -11.69 -6.14 -1.32
CA PHE A 150 -10.69 -5.55 -2.21
C PHE A 150 -11.33 -4.52 -3.13
N LEU A 151 -10.54 -3.51 -3.46
CA LEU A 151 -10.88 -2.45 -4.38
C LEU A 151 -9.79 -2.38 -5.45
N THR A 152 -10.20 -2.31 -6.72
CA THR A 152 -9.29 -2.22 -7.86
C THR A 152 -9.96 -1.48 -9.03
N ASN A 153 -9.15 -0.92 -9.92
CA ASN A 153 -9.61 -0.41 -11.22
C ASN A 153 -9.47 -1.45 -12.35
N ASN A 154 -8.92 -2.64 -12.07
CA ASN A 154 -8.84 -3.70 -13.07
C ASN A 154 -10.15 -4.49 -13.13
N THR A 155 -10.79 -4.48 -14.30
CA THR A 155 -12.07 -5.17 -14.55
C THR A 155 -11.91 -6.45 -15.37
N VAL A 156 -10.69 -6.77 -15.83
CA VAL A 156 -10.41 -7.84 -16.77
C VAL A 156 -9.96 -9.13 -16.07
N LEU A 157 -9.02 -9.02 -15.11
CA LEU A 157 -8.47 -10.20 -14.46
C LEU A 157 -9.52 -10.94 -13.61
N PRO A 158 -9.45 -12.28 -13.51
CA PRO A 158 -10.30 -13.06 -12.61
C PRO A 158 -10.24 -12.55 -11.15
N ALA A 159 -11.35 -12.63 -10.42
CA ALA A 159 -11.42 -12.18 -9.03
C ALA A 159 -10.38 -12.85 -8.13
N LEU A 160 -10.13 -14.15 -8.31
CA LEU A 160 -9.11 -14.89 -7.56
C LEU A 160 -7.70 -14.37 -7.84
N THR A 161 -7.40 -13.97 -9.08
CA THR A 161 -6.11 -13.35 -9.42
C THR A 161 -5.91 -12.05 -8.67
N ILE A 162 -6.95 -11.20 -8.58
CA ILE A 162 -6.89 -9.97 -7.77
C ILE A 162 -6.66 -10.28 -6.28
N CYS A 163 -7.33 -11.31 -5.75
CA CYS A 163 -7.11 -11.75 -4.37
C CYS A 163 -5.67 -12.24 -4.14
N ALA A 164 -5.12 -13.01 -5.08
CA ALA A 164 -3.74 -13.51 -5.03
C ALA A 164 -2.72 -12.36 -5.12
N LEU A 165 -2.95 -11.37 -6.01
CA LEU A 165 -2.14 -10.15 -6.08
C LEU A 165 -2.13 -9.40 -4.74
N TYR A 166 -3.26 -9.29 -4.06
CA TYR A 166 -3.27 -8.67 -2.74
C TYR A 166 -2.50 -9.51 -1.70
N LYS A 167 -2.63 -10.84 -1.73
CA LYS A 167 -1.85 -11.72 -0.84
C LYS A 167 -0.35 -11.55 -1.03
N SER A 168 0.13 -11.32 -2.28
CA SER A 168 1.56 -11.11 -2.54
C SER A 168 2.15 -9.86 -1.88
N ARG A 169 1.33 -8.92 -1.40
CA ARG A 169 1.76 -7.76 -0.59
C ARG A 169 2.56 -8.20 0.65
N TRP A 170 2.30 -9.42 1.17
CA TRP A 170 3.06 -9.95 2.30
C TRP A 170 4.57 -9.99 2.08
N GLN A 171 5.04 -10.06 0.84
CA GLN A 171 6.46 -10.06 0.53
C GLN A 171 7.17 -8.80 1.01
N ILE A 172 6.52 -7.63 0.99
CA ILE A 172 7.12 -6.40 1.49
C ILE A 172 7.25 -6.41 3.03
N GLU A 173 6.33 -7.06 3.74
CA GLU A 173 6.45 -7.25 5.19
C GLU A 173 7.63 -8.16 5.54
N LEU A 174 7.84 -9.24 4.76
CA LEU A 174 9.01 -10.10 4.88
C LEU A 174 10.31 -9.34 4.59
N PHE A 175 10.31 -8.52 3.55
CA PHE A 175 11.44 -7.65 3.21
C PHE A 175 11.78 -6.70 4.37
N PHE A 176 10.79 -6.03 4.97
CA PHE A 176 11.03 -5.18 6.14
C PHE A 176 11.52 -5.94 7.37
N LYS A 177 11.01 -7.14 7.59
CA LYS A 177 11.51 -8.01 8.66
C LYS A 177 12.97 -8.36 8.43
N TRP A 178 13.33 -8.72 7.20
CA TRP A 178 14.71 -9.04 6.82
C TRP A 178 15.64 -7.84 7.02
N ILE A 179 15.28 -6.65 6.54
CA ILE A 179 16.03 -5.41 6.73
C ILE A 179 16.29 -5.17 8.22
N LYS A 180 15.23 -5.20 9.05
CA LYS A 180 15.35 -4.93 10.49
C LYS A 180 16.25 -5.93 11.21
N GLN A 181 16.34 -7.15 10.72
CA GLN A 181 17.17 -8.21 11.32
C GLN A 181 18.63 -8.13 10.87
N HIS A 182 18.90 -7.82 9.61
CA HIS A 182 20.22 -7.97 9.00
C HIS A 182 21.01 -6.68 8.90
N LEU A 183 20.36 -5.55 8.64
CA LEU A 183 21.05 -4.27 8.49
C LEU A 183 21.48 -3.62 9.81
N ARG A 184 21.34 -4.31 10.97
CA ARG A 184 21.70 -3.78 12.30
C ARG A 184 21.25 -2.33 12.53
N ILE A 185 20.07 -1.95 11.98
CA ILE A 185 19.52 -0.59 11.99
C ILE A 185 19.33 -0.01 13.41
N LYS A 186 19.57 -0.81 14.44
CA LYS A 186 19.55 -0.37 15.84
C LYS A 186 20.81 0.39 16.29
N HIS A 187 21.89 0.33 15.51
CA HIS A 187 23.15 0.97 15.82
C HIS A 187 23.66 1.75 14.61
N PHE A 188 23.27 3.02 14.52
CA PHE A 188 23.79 3.90 13.46
C PHE A 188 25.22 4.33 13.81
N LEU A 189 26.09 4.33 12.81
CA LEU A 189 27.49 4.77 12.93
C LEU A 189 27.64 6.28 13.08
N GLY A 190 26.59 7.03 12.71
CA GLY A 190 26.52 8.48 12.86
C GLY A 190 25.11 8.94 13.19
N THR A 191 24.98 10.10 13.84
CA THR A 191 23.71 10.63 14.33
C THR A 191 23.06 11.64 13.38
N SER A 192 23.79 12.15 12.38
CA SER A 192 23.23 13.10 11.40
C SER A 192 22.24 12.41 10.46
N GLU A 193 21.30 13.19 9.92
CA GLU A 193 20.32 12.72 8.96
C GLU A 193 20.95 12.03 7.74
N ASN A 194 22.02 12.63 7.20
CA ASN A 194 22.75 12.05 6.07
C ASN A 194 23.44 10.74 6.42
N ALA A 195 24.04 10.62 7.62
CA ALA A 195 24.68 9.38 8.05
C ALA A 195 23.67 8.24 8.16
N VAL A 196 22.51 8.51 8.75
CA VAL A 196 21.42 7.54 8.88
C VAL A 196 20.89 7.12 7.50
N LYS A 197 20.61 8.09 6.62
CA LYS A 197 20.16 7.79 5.26
C LYS A 197 21.17 6.96 4.49
N THR A 198 22.46 7.32 4.55
CA THR A 198 23.54 6.57 3.90
C THR A 198 23.61 5.13 4.39
N GLN A 199 23.56 4.92 5.70
CA GLN A 199 23.63 3.56 6.27
C GLN A 199 22.41 2.69 5.90
N VAL A 200 21.25 3.29 5.71
CA VAL A 200 20.05 2.54 5.23
C VAL A 200 20.17 2.16 3.76
N TRP A 201 20.95 2.95 2.96
CA TRP A 201 21.15 2.69 1.54
C TRP A 201 22.29 1.72 1.23
N CYS A 202 23.24 1.50 2.14
CA CYS A 202 24.36 0.56 2.00
C CYS A 202 24.01 -0.83 2.49
#